data_5f127cb3b378159879d7b1987c296137
#
_entry.id   5f127cb3b378159879d7b1987c296137
#
_cell.length_a   1.000
_cell.length_b   1.000
_cell.length_c   1.000
_cell.angle_alpha   90.00
_cell.angle_beta   90.00
_cell.angle_gamma   90.00
#
_symmetry.space_group_name_H-M   'P 1'
#
loop_
_entity.id
_entity.type
_entity.pdbx_description
1 polymer ?
#
loop_
_entity_poly.entity_id
_entity_poly.type
_entity_poly.pdbx_seq_one_letter_code
_entity_poly.pdbx_strand_id
1 'polypeptide(L)'
;RQTGVDLSKIKADDAIAKMLPADITERGTLIIGVDPTYAPNEFKDAQGNPIGWEIDLMDAAAAKLGLKTDYRVAKFDNIVPSILGEKYDLGLGGYYDTKKRQETLDMIDFFQAGEQLASPADKPIKEILDICGLKVGAQNGGSAILNFLPKVDEQCVAAGKPKVEVLGYETQDEQTSALLLGRLDAMESDSPVTGYAVKLSEGKLVGSPIFDTVLAGAPVKKDRGEFAEALRSAIESLLEDGTYDGILNYWGVEVGGIQQITVNGATE
;
A
#
# COMPACT_ATOMS: atom_id res chain seq x y z
N ARG A 1 -12.19 3.15 -17.13
CA ARG A 1 -11.44 2.77 -15.94
C ARG A 1 -10.62 3.97 -15.45
N GLN A 2 -10.72 4.27 -14.16
CA GLN A 2 -9.87 5.27 -13.51
C GLN A 2 -8.43 4.74 -13.41
N THR A 3 -7.48 5.48 -13.92
CA THR A 3 -6.06 5.10 -13.93
C THR A 3 -5.15 6.33 -13.92
N GLY A 4 -4.02 6.22 -13.25
CA GLY A 4 -2.96 7.23 -13.21
C GLY A 4 -1.86 7.01 -14.24
N VAL A 5 -2.02 6.05 -15.16
CA VAL A 5 -1.00 5.71 -16.16
C VAL A 5 -1.61 5.49 -17.54
N ASP A 6 -0.89 5.92 -18.56
CA ASP A 6 -1.18 5.61 -19.96
C ASP A 6 -0.24 4.49 -20.43
N LEU A 7 -0.74 3.26 -20.44
CA LEU A 7 0.05 2.08 -20.81
C LEU A 7 0.56 2.11 -22.26
N SER A 8 -0.10 2.84 -23.15
CA SER A 8 0.33 2.97 -24.56
C SER A 8 1.67 3.68 -24.72
N LYS A 9 2.09 4.42 -23.70
CA LYS A 9 3.39 5.13 -23.67
C LYS A 9 4.52 4.30 -23.08
N ILE A 10 4.24 3.13 -22.54
CA ILE A 10 5.23 2.25 -21.94
C ILE A 10 5.70 1.23 -22.97
N LYS A 11 7.01 1.21 -23.22
CA LYS A 11 7.63 0.23 -24.11
C LYS A 11 8.24 -0.90 -23.31
N ALA A 12 8.10 -2.12 -23.82
CA ALA A 12 8.76 -3.28 -23.26
C ALA A 12 10.30 -3.11 -23.33
N ASP A 13 10.97 -3.54 -22.28
CA ASP A 13 12.42 -3.61 -22.18
C ASP A 13 12.84 -5.08 -22.33
N ASP A 14 13.41 -5.42 -23.49
CA ASP A 14 13.78 -6.81 -23.82
C ASP A 14 14.86 -7.35 -22.88
N ALA A 15 15.77 -6.51 -22.40
CA ALA A 15 16.84 -6.93 -21.48
C ALA A 15 16.25 -7.37 -20.13
N ILE A 16 15.27 -6.65 -19.62
CA ILE A 16 14.57 -7.00 -18.37
C ILE A 16 13.66 -8.23 -18.61
N ALA A 17 12.95 -8.27 -19.73
CA ALA A 17 12.04 -9.36 -20.06
C ALA A 17 12.77 -10.72 -20.18
N LYS A 18 14.03 -10.74 -20.58
CA LYS A 18 14.86 -11.97 -20.64
C LYS A 18 15.12 -12.61 -19.29
N MET A 19 14.98 -11.87 -18.19
CA MET A 19 15.14 -12.39 -16.83
C MET A 19 13.91 -13.16 -16.35
N LEU A 20 12.79 -13.09 -17.07
CA LEU A 20 11.56 -13.79 -16.68
C LEU A 20 11.71 -15.30 -16.77
N PRO A 21 11.09 -16.06 -15.84
CA PRO A 21 10.94 -17.51 -15.99
C PRO A 21 10.22 -17.89 -17.30
N ALA A 22 10.62 -18.98 -17.91
CA ALA A 22 10.08 -19.42 -19.20
C ALA A 22 8.56 -19.63 -19.19
N ASP A 23 8.02 -20.16 -18.09
CA ASP A 23 6.57 -20.39 -17.95
C ASP A 23 5.76 -19.07 -18.00
N ILE A 24 6.29 -18.00 -17.44
CA ILE A 24 5.64 -16.69 -17.49
C ILE A 24 5.76 -16.10 -18.90
N THR A 25 6.94 -16.17 -19.50
CA THR A 25 7.16 -15.67 -20.87
C THR A 25 6.27 -16.40 -21.87
N GLU A 26 6.19 -17.70 -21.82
CA GLU A 26 5.36 -18.52 -22.71
C GLU A 26 3.86 -18.24 -22.54
N ARG A 27 3.43 -18.01 -21.32
CA ARG A 27 2.04 -17.63 -21.03
C ARG A 27 1.72 -16.21 -21.47
N GLY A 28 2.71 -15.31 -21.44
CA GLY A 28 2.56 -13.89 -21.81
C GLY A 28 1.73 -13.07 -20.81
N THR A 29 1.48 -13.61 -19.61
CA THR A 29 0.58 -13.02 -18.62
C THR A 29 1.18 -13.15 -17.23
N LEU A 30 1.05 -12.09 -16.44
CA LEU A 30 1.39 -12.05 -15.03
C LEU A 30 0.12 -12.26 -14.21
N ILE A 31 0.05 -13.37 -13.47
CA ILE A 31 -1.11 -13.73 -12.64
C ILE A 31 -0.95 -13.15 -11.26
N ILE A 32 -1.87 -12.27 -10.84
CA ILE A 32 -1.79 -11.47 -9.64
C ILE A 32 -2.99 -11.73 -8.73
N GLY A 33 -2.73 -12.23 -7.52
CA GLY A 33 -3.75 -12.34 -6.48
C GLY A 33 -4.03 -10.98 -5.83
N VAL A 34 -5.28 -10.61 -5.70
CA VAL A 34 -5.68 -9.31 -5.16
C VAL A 34 -6.99 -9.40 -4.38
N ASP A 35 -7.05 -8.70 -3.24
CA ASP A 35 -8.29 -8.43 -2.52
C ASP A 35 -8.66 -6.95 -2.74
N PRO A 36 -9.60 -6.65 -3.66
CA PRO A 36 -9.87 -5.27 -4.07
C PRO A 36 -10.85 -4.56 -3.12
N THR A 37 -10.52 -4.55 -1.83
CA THR A 37 -11.29 -3.90 -0.76
C THR A 37 -10.47 -2.88 0.02
N TYR A 38 -9.31 -2.45 -0.52
CA TYR A 38 -8.34 -1.61 0.18
C TYR A 38 -7.96 -0.37 -0.62
N ALA A 39 -8.87 0.59 -0.68
CA ALA A 39 -8.62 1.87 -1.38
C ALA A 39 -7.57 2.72 -0.66
N PRO A 40 -6.66 3.38 -1.36
CA PRO A 40 -6.54 3.50 -2.82
C PRO A 40 -5.54 2.50 -3.43
N ASN A 41 -5.07 1.51 -2.67
CA ASN A 41 -4.11 0.52 -3.16
C ASN A 41 -4.74 -0.35 -4.26
N GLU A 42 -5.76 -1.10 -3.90
CA GLU A 42 -6.60 -1.88 -4.80
C GLU A 42 -8.05 -1.88 -4.33
N PHE A 43 -8.95 -1.51 -5.22
CA PHE A 43 -10.39 -1.49 -4.96
C PHE A 43 -11.16 -1.67 -6.27
N LYS A 44 -12.48 -1.67 -6.22
CA LYS A 44 -13.31 -1.89 -7.41
C LYS A 44 -13.87 -0.59 -7.93
N ASP A 45 -13.86 -0.45 -9.24
CA ASP A 45 -14.66 0.59 -9.91
C ASP A 45 -16.16 0.23 -9.93
N ALA A 46 -16.98 1.11 -10.49
CA ALA A 46 -18.43 0.89 -10.57
C ALA A 46 -18.83 -0.34 -11.41
N GLN A 47 -17.94 -0.83 -12.24
CA GLN A 47 -18.11 -2.03 -13.08
C GLN A 47 -17.54 -3.30 -12.42
N GLY A 48 -16.93 -3.17 -11.23
CA GLY A 48 -16.35 -4.26 -10.48
C GLY A 48 -14.92 -4.63 -10.88
N ASN A 49 -14.26 -3.83 -11.72
CA ASN A 49 -12.87 -4.07 -12.10
C ASN A 49 -11.91 -3.58 -11.01
N PRO A 50 -10.81 -4.29 -10.74
CA PRO A 50 -9.77 -3.80 -9.86
C PRO A 50 -9.12 -2.53 -10.41
N ILE A 51 -9.00 -1.51 -9.55
CA ILE A 51 -8.31 -0.25 -9.81
C ILE A 51 -7.50 0.14 -8.56
N GLY A 52 -6.60 1.07 -8.69
CA GLY A 52 -5.81 1.61 -7.61
C GLY A 52 -4.37 1.85 -8.01
N TRP A 53 -3.58 2.43 -7.10
CA TRP A 53 -2.20 2.77 -7.43
C TRP A 53 -1.30 1.52 -7.56
N GLU A 54 -1.51 0.48 -6.77
CA GLU A 54 -0.77 -0.78 -6.93
C GLU A 54 -1.16 -1.50 -8.22
N ILE A 55 -2.43 -1.42 -8.63
CA ILE A 55 -2.91 -1.94 -9.92
C ILE A 55 -2.22 -1.20 -11.07
N ASP A 56 -2.22 0.13 -11.05
CA ASP A 56 -1.57 0.94 -12.08
C ASP A 56 -0.07 0.67 -12.17
N LEU A 57 0.60 0.59 -11.02
CA LEU A 57 2.04 0.30 -10.97
C LEU A 57 2.36 -1.09 -11.55
N MET A 58 1.56 -2.09 -11.22
CA MET A 58 1.80 -3.45 -11.71
C MET A 58 1.43 -3.61 -13.19
N ASP A 59 0.39 -2.94 -13.67
CA ASP A 59 0.08 -2.86 -15.09
C ASP A 59 1.26 -2.23 -15.88
N ALA A 60 1.84 -1.16 -15.35
CA ALA A 60 3.00 -0.50 -15.95
C ALA A 60 4.26 -1.40 -15.93
N ALA A 61 4.51 -2.09 -14.82
CA ALA A 61 5.62 -3.04 -14.70
C ALA A 61 5.46 -4.22 -15.66
N ALA A 62 4.26 -4.77 -15.79
CA ALA A 62 3.96 -5.82 -16.75
C ALA A 62 4.21 -5.35 -18.19
N ALA A 63 3.81 -4.13 -18.53
CA ALA A 63 4.08 -3.55 -19.85
C ALA A 63 5.59 -3.44 -20.13
N LYS A 64 6.41 -3.05 -19.14
CA LYS A 64 7.89 -3.06 -19.26
C LYS A 64 8.44 -4.45 -19.53
N LEU A 65 7.80 -5.48 -19.00
CA LEU A 65 8.18 -6.90 -19.19
C LEU A 65 7.59 -7.53 -20.45
N GLY A 66 6.80 -6.79 -21.23
CA GLY A 66 6.11 -7.31 -22.40
C GLY A 66 4.95 -8.26 -22.06
N LEU A 67 4.41 -8.17 -20.85
CA LEU A 67 3.36 -9.02 -20.35
C LEU A 67 2.02 -8.26 -20.23
N LYS A 68 0.93 -9.01 -20.19
CA LYS A 68 -0.38 -8.55 -19.73
C LYS A 68 -0.58 -8.95 -18.26
N THR A 69 -1.46 -8.26 -17.58
CA THR A 69 -1.88 -8.60 -16.21
C THR A 69 -3.17 -9.42 -16.21
N ASP A 70 -3.27 -10.37 -15.29
CA ASP A 70 -4.46 -11.16 -15.02
C ASP A 70 -4.71 -11.13 -13.50
N TYR A 71 -5.64 -10.27 -13.07
CA TYR A 71 -5.98 -10.10 -11.66
C TYR A 71 -6.97 -11.17 -11.22
N ARG A 72 -6.60 -11.95 -10.21
CA ARG A 72 -7.44 -12.97 -9.59
C ARG A 72 -7.91 -12.49 -8.21
N VAL A 73 -9.21 -12.26 -8.10
CA VAL A 73 -9.81 -11.82 -6.84
C VAL A 73 -9.80 -12.97 -5.83
N ALA A 74 -9.25 -12.73 -4.67
CA ALA A 74 -9.16 -13.67 -3.56
C ALA A 74 -9.27 -12.92 -2.24
N LYS A 75 -9.65 -13.62 -1.18
CA LYS A 75 -9.52 -13.10 0.18
C LYS A 75 -8.04 -12.90 0.52
N PHE A 76 -7.71 -11.84 1.22
CA PHE A 76 -6.33 -11.48 1.59
C PHE A 76 -5.55 -12.67 2.18
N ASP A 77 -6.15 -13.42 3.09
CA ASP A 77 -5.51 -14.57 3.75
C ASP A 77 -5.17 -15.74 2.81
N ASN A 78 -5.79 -15.78 1.62
CA ASN A 78 -5.57 -16.84 0.64
C ASN A 78 -4.49 -16.48 -0.39
N ILE A 79 -4.04 -15.23 -0.46
CA ILE A 79 -3.11 -14.76 -1.49
C ILE A 79 -1.73 -15.38 -1.31
N VAL A 80 -1.12 -15.23 -0.14
CA VAL A 80 0.23 -15.77 0.11
C VAL A 80 0.27 -17.32 -0.03
N PRO A 81 -0.65 -18.09 0.54
CA PRO A 81 -0.70 -19.52 0.28
C PRO A 81 -0.79 -19.90 -1.20
N SER A 82 -1.53 -19.12 -1.98
CA SER A 82 -1.67 -19.33 -3.43
C SER A 82 -0.40 -18.95 -4.22
N ILE A 83 0.39 -17.99 -3.75
CA ILE A 83 1.71 -17.69 -4.29
C ILE A 83 2.68 -18.85 -4.03
N LEU A 84 2.70 -19.36 -2.80
CA LEU A 84 3.54 -20.49 -2.41
C LEU A 84 3.16 -21.77 -3.15
N GLY A 85 1.88 -21.94 -3.47
CA GLY A 85 1.37 -23.03 -4.30
C GLY A 85 1.49 -22.81 -5.81
N GLU A 86 2.16 -21.72 -6.24
CA GLU A 86 2.36 -21.36 -7.65
C GLU A 86 1.06 -21.12 -8.45
N LYS A 87 -0.03 -20.85 -7.77
CA LYS A 87 -1.30 -20.49 -8.39
C LYS A 87 -1.32 -19.04 -8.87
N TYR A 88 -0.63 -18.17 -8.14
CA TYR A 88 -0.37 -16.76 -8.50
C TYR A 88 1.13 -16.53 -8.59
N ASP A 89 1.55 -15.66 -9.52
CA ASP A 89 2.96 -15.25 -9.64
C ASP A 89 3.34 -14.27 -8.53
N LEU A 90 2.43 -13.39 -8.15
CA LEU A 90 2.59 -12.42 -7.07
C LEU A 90 1.25 -12.02 -6.46
N GLY A 91 1.31 -11.22 -5.40
CA GLY A 91 0.14 -10.62 -4.76
C GLY A 91 0.27 -9.13 -4.60
N LEU A 92 -0.86 -8.43 -4.54
CA LEU A 92 -0.98 -7.03 -4.16
C LEU A 92 -1.92 -6.90 -2.97
N GLY A 93 -1.64 -5.98 -2.07
CA GLY A 93 -2.40 -5.79 -0.84
C GLY A 93 -1.67 -4.95 0.21
N GLY A 94 -0.77 -4.07 -0.21
CA GLY A 94 0.01 -3.25 0.72
C GLY A 94 0.88 -4.10 1.66
N TYR A 95 1.45 -5.18 1.17
CA TYR A 95 2.23 -6.10 2.01
C TYR A 95 3.47 -5.44 2.58
N TYR A 96 3.57 -5.40 3.90
CA TYR A 96 4.79 -4.98 4.58
C TYR A 96 5.89 -6.02 4.40
N ASP A 97 7.09 -5.55 4.06
CA ASP A 97 8.29 -6.38 4.06
C ASP A 97 8.72 -6.64 5.50
N THR A 98 8.75 -7.90 5.91
CA THR A 98 9.14 -8.33 7.24
C THR A 98 10.08 -9.52 7.16
N LYS A 99 10.94 -9.69 8.15
CA LYS A 99 11.82 -10.87 8.24
C LYS A 99 11.03 -12.17 8.21
N LYS A 100 9.86 -12.19 8.82
CA LYS A 100 8.96 -13.35 8.80
C LYS A 100 8.54 -13.72 7.37
N ARG A 101 8.10 -12.73 6.59
CA ARG A 101 7.72 -12.96 5.18
C ARG A 101 8.91 -13.37 4.33
N GLN A 102 10.08 -12.82 4.60
CA GLN A 102 11.33 -13.16 3.89
C GLN A 102 11.79 -14.60 4.12
N GLU A 103 11.25 -15.32 5.09
CA GLU A 103 11.55 -16.76 5.26
C GLU A 103 11.09 -17.60 4.07
N THR A 104 9.97 -17.26 3.45
CA THR A 104 9.35 -18.04 2.36
C THR A 104 9.11 -17.27 1.07
N LEU A 105 9.19 -15.94 1.12
CA LEU A 105 8.89 -15.03 0.03
C LEU A 105 10.08 -14.12 -0.26
N ASP A 106 10.18 -13.64 -1.50
CA ASP A 106 10.93 -12.45 -1.83
C ASP A 106 9.96 -11.27 -1.91
N MET A 107 10.31 -10.17 -1.21
CA MET A 107 9.50 -8.97 -1.15
C MET A 107 10.08 -7.93 -2.09
N ILE A 108 9.32 -7.52 -3.10
CA ILE A 108 9.71 -6.41 -3.98
C ILE A 108 9.19 -5.13 -3.34
N ASP A 109 10.12 -4.33 -2.79
CA ASP A 109 9.80 -3.12 -2.05
C ASP A 109 9.71 -1.94 -3.00
N PHE A 110 8.53 -1.37 -3.13
CA PHE A 110 8.28 -0.22 -4.00
C PHE A 110 7.54 0.94 -3.31
N PHE A 111 7.34 0.86 -2.02
CA PHE A 111 6.63 1.87 -1.26
C PHE A 111 7.08 1.88 0.20
N GLN A 112 6.84 3.00 0.87
CA GLN A 112 7.05 3.13 2.31
C GLN A 112 5.74 3.55 2.95
N ALA A 113 5.16 2.69 3.75
CA ALA A 113 3.92 2.94 4.47
C ALA A 113 4.16 2.98 5.98
N GLY A 114 3.22 3.54 6.71
CA GLY A 114 3.25 3.56 8.16
C GLY A 114 1.92 4.02 8.70
N GLU A 115 1.87 4.29 9.98
CA GLU A 115 0.69 4.80 10.66
C GLU A 115 0.57 6.30 10.41
N GLN A 116 -0.59 6.76 10.01
CA GLN A 116 -0.84 8.18 9.77
C GLN A 116 -2.20 8.57 10.31
N LEU A 117 -2.30 9.78 10.83
CA LEU A 117 -3.55 10.35 11.29
C LEU A 117 -4.06 11.39 10.30
N ALA A 118 -5.37 11.46 10.16
CA ALA A 118 -6.04 12.60 9.55
C ALA A 118 -6.86 13.33 10.60
N SER A 119 -6.89 14.65 10.48
CA SER A 119 -7.63 15.53 11.38
C SER A 119 -8.23 16.71 10.60
N PRO A 120 -9.17 17.45 11.17
CA PRO A 120 -9.65 18.70 10.55
C PRO A 120 -8.50 19.64 10.20
N ALA A 121 -8.58 20.30 9.05
CA ALA A 121 -7.51 21.15 8.53
C ALA A 121 -7.10 22.30 9.48
N ASP A 122 -8.03 22.77 10.31
CA ASP A 122 -7.79 23.80 11.32
C ASP A 122 -7.21 23.26 12.64
N LYS A 123 -7.08 21.93 12.76
CA LYS A 123 -6.53 21.23 13.95
C LYS A 123 -5.51 20.18 13.54
N PRO A 124 -4.40 20.58 12.90
CA PRO A 124 -3.41 19.60 12.41
C PRO A 124 -2.69 18.89 13.57
N ILE A 125 -2.40 17.61 13.36
CA ILE A 125 -1.56 16.80 14.25
C ILE A 125 -0.14 16.88 13.69
N LYS A 126 0.80 17.37 14.47
CA LYS A 126 2.20 17.59 14.07
C LYS A 126 3.15 16.57 14.67
N GLU A 127 2.83 16.08 15.86
CA GLU A 127 3.60 15.08 16.58
C GLU A 127 2.66 14.10 17.28
N ILE A 128 3.18 12.93 17.63
CA ILE A 128 2.33 11.84 18.12
C ILE A 128 1.64 12.18 19.45
N LEU A 129 2.28 12.96 20.30
CA LEU A 129 1.69 13.34 21.60
C LEU A 129 0.53 14.34 21.48
N ASP A 130 0.31 14.91 20.29
CA ASP A 130 -0.84 15.80 20.05
C ASP A 130 -2.17 15.06 20.16
N ILE A 131 -2.18 13.72 20.01
CA ILE A 131 -3.42 12.93 20.08
C ILE A 131 -3.78 12.48 21.50
N CYS A 132 -2.92 12.71 22.48
CA CYS A 132 -3.21 12.34 23.87
C CYS A 132 -4.51 13.01 24.36
N GLY A 133 -5.45 12.21 24.87
CA GLY A 133 -6.76 12.68 25.33
C GLY A 133 -7.78 12.97 24.22
N LEU A 134 -7.43 12.81 22.96
CA LEU A 134 -8.35 13.00 21.84
C LEU A 134 -9.14 11.73 21.54
N LYS A 135 -10.30 11.92 20.87
CA LYS A 135 -11.10 10.84 20.28
C LYS A 135 -10.53 10.46 18.93
N VAL A 136 -9.90 9.29 18.87
CA VAL A 136 -9.25 8.77 17.66
C VAL A 136 -9.98 7.53 17.17
N GLY A 137 -10.49 7.58 15.95
CA GLY A 137 -11.08 6.43 15.28
C GLY A 137 -10.01 5.52 14.68
N ALA A 138 -10.27 4.21 14.71
CA ALA A 138 -9.44 3.20 14.06
C ALA A 138 -10.29 2.00 13.66
N GLN A 139 -9.82 1.21 12.69
CA GLN A 139 -10.54 0.02 12.25
C GLN A 139 -10.40 -1.12 13.25
N ASN A 140 -11.52 -1.76 13.60
CA ASN A 140 -11.55 -2.91 14.49
C ASN A 140 -10.62 -4.02 14.00
N GLY A 141 -9.79 -4.59 14.89
CA GLY A 141 -8.86 -5.66 14.58
C GLY A 141 -7.64 -5.23 13.77
N GLY A 142 -7.51 -3.96 13.43
CA GLY A 142 -6.35 -3.41 12.72
C GLY A 142 -5.14 -3.17 13.61
N SER A 143 -3.97 -2.97 13.00
CA SER A 143 -2.70 -2.72 13.70
C SER A 143 -2.74 -1.48 14.59
N ALA A 144 -3.52 -0.48 14.20
CA ALA A 144 -3.73 0.72 14.99
C ALA A 144 -4.23 0.41 16.40
N ILE A 145 -5.32 -0.35 16.51
CA ILE A 145 -5.92 -0.71 17.81
C ILE A 145 -5.05 -1.71 18.57
N LEU A 146 -4.48 -2.68 17.85
CA LEU A 146 -3.76 -3.78 18.50
C LEU A 146 -2.34 -3.42 18.94
N ASN A 147 -1.68 -2.52 18.23
CA ASN A 147 -0.26 -2.25 18.41
C ASN A 147 0.09 -0.77 18.54
N PHE A 148 -0.33 0.06 17.60
CA PHE A 148 0.12 1.46 17.50
C PHE A 148 -0.43 2.34 18.63
N LEU A 149 -1.75 2.42 18.77
CA LEU A 149 -2.38 3.29 19.79
C LEU A 149 -2.05 2.87 21.23
N PRO A 150 -1.93 1.57 21.58
CA PRO A 150 -1.42 1.18 22.89
C PRO A 150 -0.01 1.70 23.19
N LYS A 151 0.91 1.71 22.21
CA LYS A 151 2.25 2.30 22.37
C LYS A 151 2.18 3.81 22.57
N VAL A 152 1.28 4.49 21.86
CA VAL A 152 1.05 5.93 22.03
C VAL A 152 0.50 6.21 23.42
N ASP A 153 -0.41 5.40 23.93
CA ASP A 153 -0.93 5.53 25.30
C ASP A 153 0.18 5.47 26.35
N GLU A 154 1.13 4.56 26.20
CA GLU A 154 2.31 4.49 27.08
C GLU A 154 3.11 5.79 27.06
N GLN A 155 3.31 6.38 25.87
CA GLN A 155 4.01 7.66 25.71
C GLN A 155 3.19 8.82 26.32
N CYS A 156 1.88 8.83 26.16
CA CYS A 156 1.01 9.83 26.77
C CYS A 156 1.12 9.80 28.29
N VAL A 157 1.01 8.61 28.89
CA VAL A 157 1.13 8.43 30.35
C VAL A 157 2.52 8.85 30.85
N ALA A 158 3.59 8.45 30.17
CA ALA A 158 4.95 8.84 30.52
C ALA A 158 5.16 10.37 30.46
N ALA A 159 4.44 11.06 29.58
CA ALA A 159 4.46 12.53 29.48
C ALA A 159 3.47 13.24 30.42
N GLY A 160 2.77 12.51 31.30
CA GLY A 160 1.76 13.06 32.20
C GLY A 160 0.48 13.52 31.49
N LYS A 161 0.21 12.99 30.32
CA LYS A 161 -0.99 13.31 29.50
C LYS A 161 -2.04 12.20 29.59
N PRO A 162 -3.32 12.51 29.32
CA PRO A 162 -4.38 11.50 29.24
C PRO A 162 -4.12 10.50 28.10
N LYS A 163 -4.60 9.28 28.27
CA LYS A 163 -4.63 8.30 27.18
C LYS A 163 -5.55 8.74 26.05
N VAL A 164 -5.31 8.19 24.86
CA VAL A 164 -6.19 8.36 23.71
C VAL A 164 -7.53 7.67 23.97
N GLU A 165 -8.63 8.33 23.63
CA GLU A 165 -9.95 7.69 23.60
C GLU A 165 -10.14 7.03 22.23
N VAL A 166 -9.96 5.71 22.18
CA VAL A 166 -10.03 4.94 20.92
C VAL A 166 -11.45 4.53 20.62
N LEU A 167 -11.95 4.85 19.43
CA LEU A 167 -13.24 4.42 18.92
C LEU A 167 -13.04 3.49 17.73
N GLY A 168 -13.52 2.24 17.86
CA GLY A 168 -13.42 1.24 16.80
C GLY A 168 -14.56 1.34 15.79
N TYR A 169 -14.21 1.16 14.49
CA TYR A 169 -15.15 1.14 13.37
C TYR A 169 -14.95 -0.12 12.55
N GLU A 170 -16.03 -0.63 11.95
CA GLU A 170 -15.97 -1.81 11.09
C GLU A 170 -15.28 -1.50 9.75
N THR A 171 -15.56 -0.34 9.18
CA THR A 171 -15.04 0.06 7.88
C THR A 171 -14.30 1.40 7.94
N GLN A 172 -13.40 1.60 6.98
CA GLN A 172 -12.70 2.87 6.79
C GLN A 172 -13.67 3.99 6.42
N ASP A 173 -14.69 3.72 5.64
CA ASP A 173 -15.68 4.71 5.21
C ASP A 173 -16.49 5.25 6.40
N GLU A 174 -16.88 4.39 7.32
CA GLU A 174 -17.57 4.79 8.55
C GLU A 174 -16.69 5.70 9.42
N GLN A 175 -15.41 5.34 9.54
CA GLN A 175 -14.42 6.11 10.29
C GLN A 175 -14.21 7.50 9.69
N THR A 176 -14.00 7.57 8.38
CA THR A 176 -13.84 8.84 7.65
C THR A 176 -15.09 9.72 7.78
N SER A 177 -16.27 9.12 7.63
CA SER A 177 -17.54 9.83 7.80
C SER A 177 -17.71 10.39 9.21
N ALA A 178 -17.34 9.61 10.23
CA ALA A 178 -17.40 10.06 11.62
C ALA A 178 -16.47 11.25 11.88
N LEU A 179 -15.28 11.26 11.31
CA LEU A 179 -14.36 12.40 11.39
C LEU A 179 -14.94 13.65 10.72
N LEU A 180 -15.44 13.52 9.49
CA LEU A 180 -16.04 14.64 8.75
C LEU A 180 -17.29 15.22 9.43
N LEU A 181 -18.02 14.39 10.18
CA LEU A 181 -19.20 14.81 10.97
C LEU A 181 -18.82 15.39 12.36
N GLY A 182 -17.54 15.46 12.68
CA GLY A 182 -17.09 16.00 13.97
C GLY A 182 -17.31 15.07 15.18
N ARG A 183 -17.52 13.77 14.93
CA ARG A 183 -17.66 12.75 15.99
C ARG A 183 -16.32 12.26 16.53
N LEU A 184 -15.26 12.49 15.79
CA LEU A 184 -13.86 12.18 16.10
C LEU A 184 -13.03 13.45 16.03
N ASP A 185 -11.92 13.47 16.77
CA ASP A 185 -10.89 14.51 16.66
C ASP A 185 -9.86 14.14 15.59
N ALA A 186 -9.62 12.84 15.41
CA ALA A 186 -8.74 12.31 14.38
C ALA A 186 -9.15 10.89 14.02
N MET A 187 -8.67 10.42 12.86
CA MET A 187 -8.71 9.00 12.49
C MET A 187 -7.31 8.51 12.20
N GLU A 188 -7.07 7.25 12.46
CA GLU A 188 -5.80 6.58 12.18
C GLU A 188 -6.02 5.47 11.16
N SER A 189 -5.10 5.36 10.19
CA SER A 189 -5.03 4.25 9.24
C SER A 189 -3.64 4.22 8.58
N ASP A 190 -3.39 3.18 7.78
CA ASP A 190 -2.19 3.12 6.95
C ASP A 190 -2.09 4.38 6.07
N SER A 191 -0.88 4.87 5.91
CA SER A 191 -0.62 6.15 5.24
C SER A 191 -1.23 6.30 3.84
N PRO A 192 -1.28 5.27 2.97
CA PRO A 192 -1.96 5.41 1.67
C PRO A 192 -3.46 5.68 1.82
N VAL A 193 -4.10 4.99 2.75
CA VAL A 193 -5.54 5.14 3.03
C VAL A 193 -5.84 6.53 3.58
N THR A 194 -5.04 6.99 4.54
CA THR A 194 -5.15 8.35 5.09
C THR A 194 -4.93 9.41 4.01
N GLY A 195 -3.87 9.28 3.22
CA GLY A 195 -3.56 10.23 2.12
C GLY A 195 -4.70 10.34 1.11
N TYR A 196 -5.32 9.23 0.75
CA TYR A 196 -6.45 9.21 -0.16
C TYR A 196 -7.70 9.87 0.45
N ALA A 197 -8.01 9.59 1.70
CA ALA A 197 -9.12 10.24 2.41
C ALA A 197 -8.92 11.76 2.50
N VAL A 198 -7.71 12.22 2.79
CA VAL A 198 -7.33 13.64 2.80
C VAL A 198 -7.55 14.27 1.43
N LYS A 199 -7.06 13.62 0.36
CA LYS A 199 -7.24 14.09 -1.02
C LYS A 199 -8.71 14.25 -1.38
N LEU A 200 -9.54 13.25 -1.07
CA LEU A 200 -10.98 13.27 -1.35
C LEU A 200 -11.75 14.28 -0.50
N SER A 201 -11.20 14.74 0.61
CA SER A 201 -11.86 15.68 1.52
C SER A 201 -11.92 17.10 0.98
N GLU A 202 -11.28 17.40 -0.14
CA GLU A 202 -11.25 18.74 -0.76
C GLU A 202 -10.82 19.84 0.22
N GLY A 203 -9.78 19.56 1.02
CA GLY A 203 -9.21 20.52 1.96
C GLY A 203 -9.86 20.56 3.34
N LYS A 204 -10.85 19.71 3.62
CA LYS A 204 -11.46 19.62 4.96
C LYS A 204 -10.60 18.91 5.98
N LEU A 205 -9.79 17.96 5.51
CA LEU A 205 -8.86 17.18 6.32
C LEU A 205 -7.42 17.45 5.96
N VAL A 206 -6.52 17.19 6.91
CA VAL A 206 -5.07 17.24 6.74
C VAL A 206 -4.44 15.99 7.35
N GLY A 207 -3.38 15.49 6.71
CA GLY A 207 -2.61 14.34 7.21
C GLY A 207 -1.51 14.79 8.18
N SER A 208 -1.25 13.96 9.18
CA SER A 208 -0.06 14.06 10.04
C SER A 208 1.20 13.62 9.31
N PRO A 209 2.40 13.80 9.89
CA PRO A 209 3.55 12.99 9.52
C PRO A 209 3.24 11.49 9.60
N ILE A 210 3.98 10.68 8.85
CA ILE A 210 3.88 9.22 8.91
C ILE A 210 4.76 8.72 10.04
N PHE A 211 4.20 7.85 10.88
CA PHE A 211 4.90 7.23 12.01
C PHE A 211 5.17 5.76 11.74
N ASP A 212 6.22 5.20 12.36
CA ASP A 212 6.57 3.77 12.26
C ASP A 212 6.61 3.27 10.81
N THR A 213 7.35 3.98 9.95
CA THR A 213 7.44 3.65 8.52
C THR A 213 8.15 2.33 8.27
N VAL A 214 7.58 1.54 7.36
CA VAL A 214 8.12 0.26 6.89
C VAL A 214 8.08 0.19 5.37
N LEU A 215 9.02 -0.59 4.80
CA LEU A 215 8.97 -0.91 3.37
C LEU A 215 7.79 -1.83 3.09
N ALA A 216 7.12 -1.58 1.97
CA ALA A 216 5.98 -2.34 1.50
C ALA A 216 6.08 -2.61 0.00
N GLY A 217 5.44 -3.66 -0.44
CA GLY A 217 5.45 -4.02 -1.85
C GLY A 217 4.72 -5.31 -2.16
N ALA A 218 5.27 -6.09 -3.08
CA ALA A 218 4.64 -7.30 -3.57
C ALA A 218 5.45 -8.55 -3.20
N PRO A 219 4.79 -9.58 -2.62
CA PRO A 219 5.40 -10.87 -2.38
C PRO A 219 5.43 -11.72 -3.64
N VAL A 220 6.55 -12.39 -3.88
CA VAL A 220 6.72 -13.45 -4.86
C VAL A 220 7.32 -14.68 -4.18
N LYS A 221 7.12 -15.87 -4.75
CA LYS A 221 7.75 -17.09 -4.24
C LYS A 221 9.26 -17.03 -4.44
N LYS A 222 10.03 -17.49 -3.44
CA LYS A 222 11.47 -17.67 -3.56
C LYS A 222 11.82 -18.70 -4.64
N ASP A 223 13.06 -18.64 -5.10
CA ASP A 223 13.64 -19.64 -6.00
C ASP A 223 12.93 -19.75 -7.38
N ARG A 224 12.39 -18.62 -7.85
CA ARG A 224 11.83 -18.45 -9.20
C ARG A 224 12.87 -17.84 -10.18
N GLY A 225 14.12 -18.30 -10.12
CA GLY A 225 15.20 -17.73 -10.94
C GLY A 225 15.39 -16.24 -10.69
N GLU A 226 15.38 -15.45 -11.75
CA GLU A 226 15.54 -13.99 -11.68
C GLU A 226 14.21 -13.23 -11.67
N PHE A 227 13.09 -13.88 -11.35
CA PHE A 227 11.76 -13.25 -11.40
C PHE A 227 11.65 -12.02 -10.49
N ALA A 228 12.10 -12.12 -9.24
CA ALA A 228 12.09 -10.99 -8.31
C ALA A 228 12.92 -9.82 -8.86
N GLU A 229 14.10 -10.09 -9.41
CA GLU A 229 14.96 -9.06 -10.01
C GLU A 229 14.34 -8.46 -11.29
N ALA A 230 13.66 -9.25 -12.10
CA ALA A 230 12.94 -8.75 -13.26
C ALA A 230 11.85 -7.74 -12.87
N LEU A 231 11.05 -8.06 -11.86
CA LEU A 231 10.02 -7.15 -11.31
C LEU A 231 10.66 -5.89 -10.71
N ARG A 232 11.69 -6.06 -9.89
CA ARG A 232 12.44 -4.93 -9.32
C ARG A 232 12.93 -4.00 -10.41
N SER A 233 13.62 -4.54 -11.42
CA SER A 233 14.19 -3.75 -12.52
C SER A 233 13.11 -3.05 -13.35
N ALA A 234 11.96 -3.71 -13.59
CA ALA A 234 10.84 -3.09 -14.30
C ALA A 234 10.30 -1.88 -13.52
N ILE A 235 10.10 -2.00 -12.23
CA ILE A 235 9.59 -0.90 -11.39
C ILE A 235 10.66 0.20 -11.24
N GLU A 236 11.94 -0.16 -11.10
CA GLU A 236 13.04 0.83 -11.08
C GLU A 236 13.07 1.65 -12.36
N SER A 237 12.86 1.02 -13.52
CA SER A 237 12.78 1.72 -14.82
C SER A 237 11.62 2.73 -14.85
N LEU A 238 10.48 2.41 -14.21
CA LEU A 238 9.34 3.31 -14.08
C LEU A 238 9.63 4.47 -13.10
N LEU A 239 10.43 4.23 -12.08
CA LEU A 239 10.91 5.27 -11.17
C LEU A 239 11.84 6.25 -11.92
N GLU A 240 12.76 5.73 -12.70
CA GLU A 240 13.71 6.53 -13.49
C GLU A 240 13.04 7.40 -14.56
N ASP A 241 11.99 6.92 -15.21
CA ASP A 241 11.29 7.64 -16.27
C ASP A 241 10.14 8.55 -15.79
N GLY A 242 9.87 8.59 -14.50
CA GLY A 242 8.84 9.43 -13.88
C GLY A 242 7.43 8.82 -13.88
N THR A 243 7.22 7.65 -14.46
CA THR A 243 5.90 6.96 -14.46
C THR A 243 5.46 6.62 -13.04
N TYR A 244 6.36 6.09 -12.24
CA TYR A 244 6.13 5.76 -10.83
C TYR A 244 5.62 6.98 -10.05
N ASP A 245 6.33 8.09 -10.10
CA ASP A 245 5.93 9.33 -9.42
C ASP A 245 4.58 9.85 -9.92
N GLY A 246 4.33 9.76 -11.22
CA GLY A 246 3.05 10.14 -11.82
C GLY A 246 1.88 9.32 -11.28
N ILE A 247 2.04 8.03 -11.11
CA ILE A 247 1.03 7.14 -10.53
C ILE A 247 0.75 7.52 -9.08
N LEU A 248 1.79 7.66 -8.25
CA LEU A 248 1.62 8.01 -6.84
C LEU A 248 0.93 9.37 -6.67
N ASN A 249 1.33 10.38 -7.45
CA ASN A 249 0.70 11.71 -7.43
C ASN A 249 -0.77 11.65 -7.84
N TYR A 250 -1.09 10.88 -8.87
CA TYR A 250 -2.47 10.73 -9.33
C TYR A 250 -3.40 10.22 -8.22
N TRP A 251 -2.93 9.27 -7.43
CA TRP A 251 -3.71 8.64 -6.35
C TRP A 251 -3.56 9.34 -4.99
N GLY A 252 -2.68 10.35 -4.86
CA GLY A 252 -2.47 11.10 -3.62
C GLY A 252 -1.66 10.33 -2.56
N VAL A 253 -0.79 9.43 -3.01
CA VAL A 253 0.04 8.59 -2.13
C VAL A 253 1.54 8.86 -2.28
N GLU A 254 1.91 9.98 -2.87
CA GLU A 254 3.29 10.38 -3.18
C GLU A 254 4.20 10.44 -1.95
N VAL A 255 3.63 10.68 -0.76
CA VAL A 255 4.39 10.73 0.50
C VAL A 255 5.09 9.40 0.81
N GLY A 256 4.51 8.28 0.37
CA GLY A 256 5.07 6.95 0.52
C GLY A 256 6.06 6.53 -0.58
N GLY A 257 6.35 7.41 -1.54
CA GLY A 257 7.31 7.13 -2.60
C GLY A 257 8.72 6.92 -2.07
N ILE A 258 9.45 5.99 -2.69
CA ILE A 258 10.85 5.68 -2.35
C ILE A 258 11.75 6.00 -3.52
N GLN A 259 13.06 6.12 -3.26
CA GLN A 259 14.06 6.52 -4.25
C GLN A 259 14.80 5.34 -4.88
N GLN A 260 14.60 4.14 -4.37
CA GLN A 260 15.24 2.92 -4.84
C GLN A 260 14.32 1.72 -4.62
N ILE A 261 14.12 0.92 -5.65
CA ILE A 261 13.34 -0.32 -5.57
C ILE A 261 14.27 -1.45 -5.15
N THR A 262 13.91 -2.17 -4.10
CA THR A 262 14.74 -3.23 -3.50
C THR A 262 14.00 -4.56 -3.44
N VAL A 263 14.76 -5.64 -3.23
CA VAL A 263 14.22 -6.96 -2.87
C VAL A 263 14.68 -7.28 -1.46
N ASN A 264 13.74 -7.57 -0.57
CA ASN A 264 14.01 -7.91 0.83
C ASN A 264 14.82 -6.82 1.56
N GLY A 265 14.50 -5.56 1.31
CA GLY A 265 15.25 -4.42 1.86
C GLY A 265 15.02 -4.17 3.34
N ALA A 266 13.93 -4.70 3.92
CA ALA A 266 13.66 -4.53 5.35
C ALA A 266 14.62 -5.37 6.20
N THR A 267 15.03 -4.79 7.33
CA THR A 267 16.00 -5.38 8.27
C THR A 267 15.37 -5.88 9.58
N GLU A 268 14.07 -5.62 9.79
CA GLU A 268 13.29 -5.98 10.99
C GLU A 268 12.09 -6.88 10.69
#